data_d384da372a47bd5ed828d72334ebe743
#
_entry.id   d384da372a47bd5ed828d72334ebe743
#
_cell.length_a   1.000
_cell.length_b   1.000
_cell.length_c   1.000
_cell.angle_alpha   90.00
_cell.angle_beta   90.00
_cell.angle_gamma   90.00
#
_symmetry.space_group_name_H-M   'P 1'
#
loop_
_entity.id
_entity.type
_entity.pdbx_description
1 polymer ?
#
loop_
_entity_poly.entity_id
_entity_poly.type
_entity_poly.pdbx_seq_one_letter_code
_entity_poly.pdbx_strand_id
1 'polypeptide(L)'
;MLPRGYMGKVLRVDLTAGKWKVEELPEGLMRNFVGGNGFAARWLFDELKPGIDPLSPENSLIFATGPLTGTAFPSSGRWAAYAKSPLTTAVWGEAHSGGQWGPELKYAGFDAIIVTGRAEKPVYLWIDDGQVEIRDASHLWGKDVLDTDEMIKQEIGDETVKAIYIGPAGEKLVRLACIMDSLYRAAGRCGLGAVMGSKRLKAVVCRGSQDIVVEKPDEFLSVVDELIEKMKDNPITGEALPMYGTDVLTNIINAAGGLPTFNFQQGWHPEAWRNSGEHMRATILIKNRGCRFC
;
A
#
# COMPACT_ATOMS: atom_id res chain seq x y z
N MET A 1 4.98 25.77 13.48
CA MET A 1 5.62 25.22 12.26
C MET A 1 5.20 23.76 12.17
N LEU A 2 4.67 23.31 11.05
CA LEU A 2 4.24 21.92 10.89
C LEU A 2 5.42 20.96 11.09
N PRO A 3 5.20 19.79 11.72
CA PRO A 3 6.23 18.76 11.82
C PRO A 3 6.75 18.37 10.43
N ARG A 4 8.04 18.17 10.29
CA ARG A 4 8.68 17.77 9.03
C ARG A 4 8.45 16.28 8.76
N GLY A 5 8.70 15.85 7.52
CA GLY A 5 8.40 14.48 7.06
C GLY A 5 6.96 14.31 6.54
N TYR A 6 6.12 15.33 6.62
CA TYR A 6 4.76 15.33 6.07
C TYR A 6 4.64 16.32 4.91
N MET A 7 3.75 16.00 3.97
CA MET A 7 3.32 16.93 2.92
C MET A 7 2.27 17.92 3.45
N GLY A 8 1.65 17.58 4.57
CA GLY A 8 0.67 18.41 5.27
C GLY A 8 -0.72 18.42 4.61
N LYS A 9 -1.01 17.49 3.70
CA LYS A 9 -2.25 17.49 2.93
C LYS A 9 -2.91 16.11 2.90
N VAL A 10 -4.24 16.13 2.93
CA VAL A 10 -5.11 14.97 2.77
C VAL A 10 -6.05 15.20 1.59
N LEU A 11 -6.12 14.23 0.68
CA LEU A 11 -7.07 14.25 -0.41
C LEU A 11 -8.37 13.55 0.03
N ARG A 12 -9.50 14.27 0.00
CA ARG A 12 -10.83 13.67 0.19
C ARG A 12 -11.57 13.59 -1.12
N VAL A 13 -12.06 12.40 -1.43
CA VAL A 13 -12.78 12.10 -2.67
C VAL A 13 -14.16 11.56 -2.33
N ASP A 14 -15.20 12.18 -2.88
CA ASP A 14 -16.58 11.67 -2.86
C ASP A 14 -16.93 11.17 -4.27
N LEU A 15 -16.92 9.86 -4.43
CA LEU A 15 -17.19 9.24 -5.74
C LEU A 15 -18.66 9.30 -6.14
N THR A 16 -19.60 9.47 -5.21
CA THR A 16 -21.00 9.67 -5.53
C THR A 16 -21.23 11.05 -6.14
N ALA A 17 -20.61 12.07 -5.57
CA ALA A 17 -20.68 13.43 -6.09
C ALA A 17 -19.75 13.68 -7.29
N GLY A 18 -18.80 12.76 -7.56
CA GLY A 18 -17.75 12.96 -8.56
C GLY A 18 -16.84 14.16 -8.24
N LYS A 19 -16.58 14.43 -6.95
CA LYS A 19 -15.84 15.60 -6.48
C LYS A 19 -14.72 15.23 -5.53
N TRP A 20 -13.75 16.12 -5.45
CA TRP A 20 -12.67 16.00 -4.49
C TRP A 20 -12.33 17.37 -3.86
N LYS A 21 -11.66 17.34 -2.72
CA LYS A 21 -11.09 18.51 -2.05
C LYS A 21 -9.79 18.14 -1.36
N VAL A 22 -8.92 19.10 -1.21
CA VAL A 22 -7.71 19.00 -0.40
C VAL A 22 -7.96 19.64 0.95
N GLU A 23 -7.62 18.93 2.02
CA GLU A 23 -7.65 19.43 3.39
C GLU A 23 -6.23 19.49 3.95
N GLU A 24 -5.97 20.47 4.81
CA GLU A 24 -4.74 20.51 5.58
C GLU A 24 -4.73 19.38 6.63
N LEU A 25 -3.58 18.74 6.80
CA LEU A 25 -3.37 17.76 7.85
C LEU A 25 -3.11 18.48 9.17
N PRO A 26 -4.00 18.37 10.19
CA PRO A 26 -3.87 19.12 11.43
C PRO A 26 -2.60 18.75 12.21
N GLU A 27 -1.87 19.75 12.73
CA GLU A 27 -0.66 19.53 13.53
C GLU A 27 -0.91 18.61 14.74
N GLY A 28 -2.05 18.78 15.41
CA GLY A 28 -2.44 17.91 16.54
C GLY A 28 -2.61 16.45 16.13
N LEU A 29 -3.09 16.18 14.92
CA LEU A 29 -3.19 14.82 14.41
C LEU A 29 -1.80 14.23 14.13
N MET A 30 -0.90 14.99 13.50
CA MET A 30 0.48 14.56 13.26
C MET A 30 1.24 14.22 14.54
N ARG A 31 1.10 15.07 15.58
CA ARG A 31 1.81 14.88 16.86
C ARG A 31 1.26 13.72 17.69
N ASN A 32 -0.06 13.56 17.72
CA ASN A 32 -0.71 12.59 18.62
C ASN A 32 -0.86 11.19 17.99
N PHE A 33 -0.92 11.12 16.65
CA PHE A 33 -1.22 9.89 15.91
C PHE A 33 -0.14 9.47 14.92
N VAL A 34 0.88 10.27 14.71
CA VAL A 34 2.09 10.02 13.89
C VAL A 34 1.80 9.80 12.40
N GLY A 35 0.94 8.88 12.00
CA GLY A 35 0.67 8.57 10.60
C GLY A 35 -0.03 7.23 10.42
N GLY A 36 -0.24 6.82 9.18
CA GLY A 36 -0.77 5.50 8.84
C GLY A 36 -1.97 5.09 9.67
N ASN A 37 -1.77 4.07 10.49
CA ASN A 37 -2.78 3.51 11.40
C ASN A 37 -3.39 4.55 12.33
N GLY A 38 -2.57 5.43 12.91
CA GLY A 38 -3.05 6.42 13.84
C GLY A 38 -4.00 7.41 13.17
N PHE A 39 -3.66 7.91 11.99
CA PHE A 39 -4.53 8.80 11.24
C PHE A 39 -5.84 8.12 10.87
N ALA A 40 -5.75 6.94 10.27
CA ALA A 40 -6.92 6.22 9.81
C ALA A 40 -7.83 5.80 10.97
N ALA A 41 -7.27 5.37 12.12
CA ALA A 41 -8.04 5.05 13.32
C ALA A 41 -8.83 6.26 13.80
N ARG A 42 -8.20 7.43 13.87
CA ARG A 42 -8.86 8.66 14.30
C ARG A 42 -9.99 9.05 13.35
N TRP A 43 -9.73 9.07 12.03
CA TRP A 43 -10.75 9.42 11.04
C TRP A 43 -11.92 8.45 11.02
N LEU A 44 -11.66 7.13 11.02
CA LEU A 44 -12.74 6.15 11.03
C LEU A 44 -13.56 6.17 12.33
N PHE A 45 -12.91 6.41 13.48
CA PHE A 45 -13.59 6.55 14.74
C PHE A 45 -14.54 7.77 14.78
N ASP A 46 -14.10 8.90 14.21
CA ASP A 46 -14.89 10.13 14.20
C ASP A 46 -16.02 10.13 13.16
N GLU A 47 -15.78 9.50 12.00
CA GLU A 47 -16.63 9.68 10.82
C GLU A 47 -17.53 8.48 10.54
N LEU A 48 -17.13 7.27 10.97
CA LEU A 48 -17.84 6.06 10.63
C LEU A 48 -18.99 5.81 11.60
N LYS A 49 -20.22 5.73 11.10
CA LYS A 49 -21.37 5.40 11.91
C LYS A 49 -21.34 3.92 12.33
N PRO A 50 -21.75 3.59 13.58
CA PRO A 50 -21.89 2.21 13.99
C PRO A 50 -22.87 1.44 13.06
N GLY A 51 -22.59 0.16 12.84
CA GLY A 51 -23.53 -0.74 12.12
C GLY A 51 -23.51 -0.64 10.59
N ILE A 52 -22.74 0.26 9.97
CA ILE A 52 -22.71 0.35 8.49
C ILE A 52 -22.23 -0.95 7.85
N ASP A 53 -22.77 -1.25 6.66
CA ASP A 53 -22.27 -2.33 5.83
C ASP A 53 -20.87 -2.00 5.31
N PRO A 54 -19.87 -2.90 5.44
CA PRO A 54 -18.51 -2.69 4.93
C PRO A 54 -18.42 -2.40 3.42
N LEU A 55 -19.38 -2.85 2.63
CA LEU A 55 -19.42 -2.63 1.18
C LEU A 55 -20.32 -1.45 0.79
N SER A 56 -20.88 -0.73 1.76
CA SER A 56 -21.72 0.44 1.49
C SER A 56 -20.90 1.66 1.07
N PRO A 57 -21.50 2.64 0.37
CA PRO A 57 -20.84 3.90 0.01
C PRO A 57 -20.31 4.68 1.22
N GLU A 58 -20.96 4.55 2.39
CA GLU A 58 -20.59 5.26 3.62
C GLU A 58 -19.30 4.75 4.26
N ASN A 59 -18.87 3.52 3.97
CA ASN A 59 -17.61 3.01 4.47
C ASN A 59 -16.45 3.78 3.84
N SER A 60 -15.72 4.56 4.61
CA SER A 60 -14.53 5.27 4.12
C SER A 60 -13.40 4.29 3.83
N LEU A 61 -12.82 4.36 2.62
CA LEU A 61 -11.59 3.68 2.26
C LEU A 61 -10.44 4.70 2.34
N ILE A 62 -9.49 4.45 3.23
CA ILE A 62 -8.38 5.35 3.50
C ILE A 62 -7.08 4.70 3.04
N PHE A 63 -6.27 5.45 2.31
CA PHE A 63 -4.88 5.13 2.01
C PHE A 63 -4.00 6.12 2.76
N ALA A 64 -3.05 5.65 3.56
CA ALA A 64 -2.22 6.56 4.33
C ALA A 64 -0.75 6.10 4.41
N THR A 65 0.11 7.08 4.56
CA THR A 65 1.56 6.95 4.71
C THR A 65 2.00 7.43 6.09
N GLY A 66 3.29 7.31 6.37
CA GLY A 66 3.91 7.83 7.59
C GLY A 66 4.96 8.90 7.30
N PRO A 67 5.52 9.55 8.34
CA PRO A 67 6.50 10.63 8.15
C PRO A 67 7.79 10.19 7.45
N LEU A 68 8.20 8.94 7.61
CA LEU A 68 9.40 8.41 6.94
C LEU A 68 9.14 7.92 5.52
N THR A 69 7.86 7.72 5.11
CA THR A 69 7.55 7.21 3.78
C THR A 69 8.10 8.14 2.70
N GLY A 70 8.89 7.58 1.80
CA GLY A 70 9.50 8.32 0.68
C GLY A 70 10.78 9.06 1.01
N THR A 71 11.24 9.10 2.28
CA THR A 71 12.55 9.64 2.64
C THR A 71 13.67 8.64 2.31
N ALA A 72 14.92 9.04 2.44
CA ALA A 72 16.08 8.17 2.25
C ALA A 72 16.23 7.06 3.33
N PHE A 73 15.35 7.05 4.35
CA PHE A 73 15.42 6.05 5.42
C PHE A 73 15.20 4.63 4.86
N PRO A 74 16.01 3.63 5.24
CA PRO A 74 15.86 2.26 4.76
C PRO A 74 14.44 1.71 5.00
N SER A 75 13.90 0.99 4.01
CA SER A 75 12.56 0.38 4.06
C SER A 75 11.40 1.38 4.19
N SER A 76 11.57 2.63 3.79
CA SER A 76 10.58 3.71 3.89
C SER A 76 9.51 3.71 2.79
N GLY A 77 9.34 2.59 2.05
CA GLY A 77 8.33 2.47 0.98
C GLY A 77 6.94 2.08 1.47
N ARG A 78 6.66 2.01 2.78
CA ARG A 78 5.39 1.49 3.32
C ARG A 78 4.24 2.48 3.22
N TRP A 79 3.08 1.93 2.85
CA TRP A 79 1.76 2.54 2.96
C TRP A 79 0.74 1.49 3.43
N ALA A 80 -0.44 1.90 3.80
CA ALA A 80 -1.51 0.96 4.12
C ALA A 80 -2.90 1.48 3.74
N ALA A 81 -3.81 0.53 3.53
CA ALA A 81 -5.22 0.78 3.31
C ALA A 81 -6.02 0.45 4.58
N TYR A 82 -7.09 1.21 4.83
CA TYR A 82 -7.92 1.10 6.02
C TYR A 82 -9.40 1.30 5.67
N ALA A 83 -10.27 0.51 6.25
CA ALA A 83 -11.72 0.65 6.19
C ALA A 83 -12.37 -0.31 7.20
N LYS A 84 -13.69 -0.28 7.34
CA LYS A 84 -14.40 -1.39 7.97
C LYS A 84 -14.27 -2.64 7.08
N SER A 85 -13.80 -3.75 7.65
CA SER A 85 -13.49 -4.98 6.92
C SER A 85 -14.73 -5.75 6.50
N PRO A 86 -14.88 -6.13 5.22
CA PRO A 86 -15.97 -7.01 4.77
C PRO A 86 -15.75 -8.47 5.17
N LEU A 87 -14.52 -8.84 5.53
CA LEU A 87 -14.17 -10.21 5.93
C LEU A 87 -14.76 -10.56 7.30
N THR A 88 -14.69 -9.63 8.25
CA THR A 88 -15.17 -9.81 9.62
C THR A 88 -16.47 -9.07 9.91
N THR A 89 -16.90 -8.18 9.03
CA THR A 89 -18.12 -7.35 9.08
C THR A 89 -18.25 -6.40 10.28
N ALA A 90 -17.46 -6.56 11.32
CA ALA A 90 -17.63 -5.83 12.57
C ALA A 90 -16.41 -5.01 12.99
N VAL A 91 -15.24 -5.27 12.43
CA VAL A 91 -13.99 -4.70 12.91
C VAL A 91 -13.25 -3.86 11.87
N TRP A 92 -12.33 -3.07 12.38
CA TRP A 92 -11.28 -2.39 11.66
C TRP A 92 -10.52 -3.33 10.73
N GLY A 93 -10.38 -2.91 9.50
CA GLY A 93 -9.55 -3.56 8.48
C GLY A 93 -8.30 -2.73 8.21
N GLU A 94 -7.16 -3.38 8.26
CA GLU A 94 -5.85 -2.80 8.02
C GLU A 94 -5.04 -3.72 7.11
N ALA A 95 -4.53 -3.18 6.02
CA ALA A 95 -3.72 -3.93 5.06
C ALA A 95 -2.51 -3.11 4.62
N HIS A 96 -1.33 -3.55 5.03
CA HIS A 96 -0.06 -2.92 4.69
C HIS A 96 0.50 -3.44 3.37
N SER A 97 1.15 -2.55 2.62
CA SER A 97 1.95 -2.89 1.45
C SER A 97 3.29 -2.17 1.46
N GLY A 98 4.29 -2.80 0.88
CA GLY A 98 5.47 -2.11 0.39
C GLY A 98 5.23 -1.64 -1.04
N GLY A 99 6.29 -1.51 -1.82
CA GLY A 99 6.20 -1.13 -3.23
C GLY A 99 6.72 0.26 -3.50
N GLN A 100 6.14 0.92 -4.48
CA GLN A 100 6.61 2.23 -4.96
C GLN A 100 5.55 3.32 -4.81
N TRP A 101 4.28 2.95 -4.70
CA TRP A 101 3.16 3.89 -4.72
C TRP A 101 3.09 4.80 -3.49
N GLY A 102 3.40 4.28 -2.29
CA GLY A 102 3.36 5.09 -1.07
C GLY A 102 4.29 6.31 -1.13
N PRO A 103 5.58 6.14 -1.46
CA PRO A 103 6.47 7.25 -1.75
C PRO A 103 5.96 8.19 -2.84
N GLU A 104 5.43 7.65 -3.94
CA GLU A 104 4.93 8.46 -5.04
C GLU A 104 3.73 9.34 -4.65
N LEU A 105 2.83 8.81 -3.78
CA LEU A 105 1.75 9.61 -3.20
C LEU A 105 2.29 10.82 -2.42
N LYS A 106 3.37 10.62 -1.65
CA LYS A 106 4.04 11.71 -0.92
C LYS A 106 4.63 12.72 -1.89
N TYR A 107 5.38 12.27 -2.90
CA TYR A 107 5.96 13.14 -3.92
C TYR A 107 4.88 13.87 -4.73
N ALA A 108 3.68 13.30 -4.88
CA ALA A 108 2.51 13.95 -5.46
C ALA A 108 1.83 14.97 -4.51
N GLY A 109 2.34 15.13 -3.27
CA GLY A 109 1.93 16.18 -2.33
C GLY A 109 0.92 15.76 -1.27
N PHE A 110 0.67 14.46 -1.06
CA PHE A 110 -0.34 13.98 -0.11
C PHE A 110 0.22 12.97 0.90
N ASP A 111 -0.22 13.08 2.16
CA ASP A 111 0.05 12.09 3.21
C ASP A 111 -1.00 10.98 3.25
N ALA A 112 -2.21 11.28 2.80
CA ALA A 112 -3.32 10.33 2.79
C ALA A 112 -4.38 10.68 1.73
N ILE A 113 -5.17 9.66 1.35
CA ILE A 113 -6.38 9.78 0.54
C ILE A 113 -7.53 9.13 1.30
N ILE A 114 -8.67 9.82 1.39
CA ILE A 114 -9.91 9.30 1.99
C ILE A 114 -10.98 9.26 0.90
N VAL A 115 -11.47 8.07 0.58
CA VAL A 115 -12.45 7.85 -0.48
C VAL A 115 -13.77 7.40 0.12
N THR A 116 -14.82 8.18 -0.10
CA THR A 116 -16.21 7.89 0.26
C THR A 116 -17.08 7.78 -0.98
N GLY A 117 -18.34 7.36 -0.79
CA GLY A 117 -19.28 7.26 -1.90
C GLY A 117 -19.04 6.05 -2.80
N ARG A 118 -19.75 6.05 -3.93
CA ARG A 118 -19.66 5.05 -4.99
C ARG A 118 -19.86 5.73 -6.33
N ALA A 119 -18.96 5.52 -7.27
CA ALA A 119 -19.07 6.04 -8.62
C ALA A 119 -20.23 5.37 -9.39
N GLU A 120 -20.85 6.09 -10.31
CA GLU A 120 -21.89 5.55 -11.19
C GLU A 120 -21.33 4.52 -12.17
N LYS A 121 -20.11 4.76 -12.65
CA LYS A 121 -19.32 3.88 -13.54
C LYS A 121 -17.96 3.58 -12.90
N PRO A 122 -17.23 2.57 -13.36
CA PRO A 122 -15.84 2.36 -12.93
C PRO A 122 -14.98 3.59 -13.19
N VAL A 123 -14.18 3.96 -12.19
CA VAL A 123 -13.26 5.10 -12.27
C VAL A 123 -11.90 4.75 -11.74
N TYR A 124 -10.90 5.56 -12.10
CA TYR A 124 -9.62 5.60 -11.40
C TYR A 124 -9.26 7.04 -11.03
N LEU A 125 -8.45 7.19 -9.99
CA LEU A 125 -7.90 8.49 -9.61
C LEU A 125 -6.55 8.67 -10.29
N TRP A 126 -6.35 9.81 -10.96
CA TRP A 126 -5.07 10.26 -11.46
C TRP A 126 -4.61 11.47 -10.65
N ILE A 127 -3.41 11.38 -10.08
CA ILE A 127 -2.82 12.40 -9.21
C ILE A 127 -1.42 12.73 -9.73
N ASP A 128 -1.23 13.98 -10.16
CA ASP A 128 0.03 14.48 -10.71
C ASP A 128 0.40 15.82 -10.03
N ASP A 129 1.41 15.78 -9.16
CA ASP A 129 1.92 16.94 -8.41
C ASP A 129 0.82 17.83 -7.79
N GLY A 130 -0.18 17.19 -7.18
CA GLY A 130 -1.30 17.85 -6.53
C GLY A 130 -2.51 18.11 -7.43
N GLN A 131 -2.40 17.94 -8.75
CA GLN A 131 -3.54 17.93 -9.66
C GLN A 131 -4.25 16.58 -9.54
N VAL A 132 -5.57 16.59 -9.43
CA VAL A 132 -6.36 15.39 -9.21
C VAL A 132 -7.48 15.31 -10.24
N GLU A 133 -7.59 14.15 -10.87
CA GLU A 133 -8.66 13.85 -11.82
C GLU A 133 -9.34 12.53 -11.45
N ILE A 134 -10.66 12.47 -11.64
CA ILE A 134 -11.43 11.22 -11.60
C ILE A 134 -11.68 10.83 -13.05
N ARG A 135 -11.02 9.78 -13.52
CA ARG A 135 -11.08 9.33 -14.93
C ARG A 135 -11.94 8.08 -15.07
N ASP A 136 -12.57 7.92 -16.23
CA ASP A 136 -13.33 6.71 -16.56
C ASP A 136 -12.41 5.49 -16.63
N ALA A 137 -12.78 4.40 -15.97
CA ALA A 137 -12.06 3.13 -15.96
C ALA A 137 -12.91 1.98 -16.53
N SER A 138 -13.96 2.27 -17.29
CA SER A 138 -14.85 1.24 -17.83
C SER A 138 -14.11 0.26 -18.75
N HIS A 139 -13.10 0.73 -19.48
CA HIS A 139 -12.25 -0.08 -20.35
C HIS A 139 -11.24 -0.96 -19.58
N LEU A 140 -10.95 -0.60 -18.32
CA LEU A 140 -10.05 -1.34 -17.41
C LEU A 140 -10.82 -2.36 -16.56
N TRP A 141 -12.16 -2.23 -16.47
CA TRP A 141 -12.95 -3.12 -15.64
C TRP A 141 -13.02 -4.53 -16.24
N GLY A 142 -12.78 -5.54 -15.41
CA GLY A 142 -12.62 -6.93 -15.83
C GLY A 142 -11.20 -7.34 -16.22
N LYS A 143 -10.29 -6.37 -16.36
CA LYS A 143 -8.87 -6.64 -16.64
C LYS A 143 -8.15 -7.08 -15.38
N ASP A 144 -7.16 -7.95 -15.55
CA ASP A 144 -6.25 -8.30 -14.47
C ASP A 144 -5.29 -7.13 -14.14
N VAL A 145 -4.40 -7.35 -13.20
CA VAL A 145 -3.51 -6.29 -12.71
C VAL A 145 -2.39 -5.97 -13.70
N LEU A 146 -1.96 -6.93 -14.52
CA LEU A 146 -0.91 -6.73 -15.52
C LEU A 146 -1.43 -5.86 -16.67
N ASP A 147 -2.56 -6.28 -17.25
CA ASP A 147 -3.23 -5.52 -18.30
C ASP A 147 -3.59 -4.11 -17.82
N THR A 148 -4.10 -4.00 -16.57
CA THR A 148 -4.49 -2.71 -15.99
C THR A 148 -3.30 -1.75 -15.86
N ASP A 149 -2.16 -2.22 -15.38
CA ASP A 149 -0.94 -1.42 -15.22
C ASP A 149 -0.43 -0.92 -16.58
N GLU A 150 -0.37 -1.81 -17.56
CA GLU A 150 0.08 -1.49 -18.92
C GLU A 150 -0.83 -0.47 -19.60
N MET A 151 -2.15 -0.71 -19.56
CA MET A 151 -3.13 0.19 -20.19
C MET A 151 -3.12 1.59 -19.55
N ILE A 152 -3.00 1.69 -18.23
CA ILE A 152 -2.89 2.99 -17.53
C ILE A 152 -1.64 3.74 -17.98
N LYS A 153 -0.48 3.08 -18.03
CA LYS A 153 0.77 3.69 -18.48
C LYS A 153 0.70 4.18 -19.91
N GLN A 154 0.12 3.37 -20.80
CA GLN A 154 -0.11 3.76 -22.19
C GLN A 154 -1.05 4.96 -22.31
N GLU A 155 -2.16 4.98 -21.55
CA GLU A 155 -3.12 6.08 -21.55
C GLU A 155 -2.52 7.40 -21.05
N ILE A 156 -1.70 7.33 -19.99
CA ILE A 156 -1.02 8.50 -19.41
C ILE A 156 0.18 8.92 -20.26
N GLY A 157 0.81 7.97 -20.98
CA GLY A 157 2.04 8.21 -21.76
C GLY A 157 3.30 8.30 -20.88
N ASP A 158 3.26 7.74 -19.67
CA ASP A 158 4.38 7.73 -18.73
C ASP A 158 4.55 6.36 -18.06
N GLU A 159 5.63 5.66 -18.40
CA GLU A 159 6.00 4.36 -17.82
C GLU A 159 6.44 4.46 -16.34
N THR A 160 6.71 5.66 -15.85
CA THR A 160 7.25 5.89 -14.50
C THR A 160 6.17 6.06 -13.44
N VAL A 161 4.90 6.27 -13.81
CA VAL A 161 3.78 6.38 -12.88
C VAL A 161 3.68 5.16 -11.95
N LYS A 162 3.18 5.39 -10.75
CA LYS A 162 2.95 4.32 -9.77
C LYS A 162 1.47 4.19 -9.49
N ALA A 163 0.99 2.95 -9.48
CA ALA A 163 -0.42 2.68 -9.29
C ALA A 163 -0.67 1.60 -8.25
N ILE A 164 -1.78 1.77 -7.54
CA ILE A 164 -2.45 0.69 -6.81
C ILE A 164 -3.76 0.38 -7.53
N TYR A 165 -4.12 -0.89 -7.57
CA TYR A 165 -5.29 -1.34 -8.33
C TYR A 165 -5.89 -2.62 -7.77
N ILE A 166 -7.14 -2.88 -8.16
CA ILE A 166 -7.82 -4.15 -7.93
C ILE A 166 -7.94 -4.94 -9.23
N GLY A 167 -7.86 -6.26 -9.12
CA GLY A 167 -8.22 -7.18 -10.20
C GLY A 167 -9.69 -7.61 -10.13
N PRO A 168 -10.10 -8.58 -10.98
CA PRO A 168 -11.48 -9.08 -11.04
C PRO A 168 -12.05 -9.57 -9.72
N ALA A 169 -11.23 -10.06 -8.80
CA ALA A 169 -11.66 -10.47 -7.46
C ALA A 169 -12.23 -9.29 -6.65
N GLY A 170 -11.56 -8.11 -6.69
CA GLY A 170 -12.04 -6.91 -6.04
C GLY A 170 -13.33 -6.39 -6.69
N GLU A 171 -13.39 -6.38 -8.02
CA GLU A 171 -14.55 -5.97 -8.79
C GLU A 171 -15.79 -6.82 -8.50
N LYS A 172 -15.60 -8.13 -8.29
CA LYS A 172 -16.63 -9.11 -7.92
C LYS A 172 -16.88 -9.18 -6.42
N LEU A 173 -16.32 -8.26 -5.63
CA LEU A 173 -16.50 -8.13 -4.19
C LEU A 173 -16.12 -9.39 -3.39
N VAL A 174 -15.12 -10.13 -3.88
CA VAL A 174 -14.58 -11.28 -3.15
C VAL A 174 -13.96 -10.77 -1.85
N ARG A 175 -14.45 -11.25 -0.71
CA ARG A 175 -14.05 -10.75 0.63
C ARG A 175 -12.59 -10.95 0.99
N LEU A 176 -11.85 -11.72 0.22
CA LEU A 176 -10.40 -11.91 0.35
C LEU A 176 -9.59 -11.06 -0.65
N ALA A 177 -10.25 -10.25 -1.48
CA ALA A 177 -9.59 -9.45 -2.50
C ALA A 177 -8.60 -8.47 -1.88
N CYS A 178 -7.40 -8.41 -2.45
CA CYS A 178 -6.35 -7.47 -2.07
C CYS A 178 -6.30 -6.25 -3.01
N ILE A 179 -5.54 -5.24 -2.58
CA ILE A 179 -5.14 -4.10 -3.42
C ILE A 179 -3.67 -4.32 -3.79
N MET A 180 -3.37 -4.38 -5.08
CA MET A 180 -2.02 -4.61 -5.58
C MET A 180 -1.26 -3.28 -5.72
N ASP A 181 0.05 -3.32 -5.49
CA ASP A 181 0.99 -2.20 -5.73
C ASP A 181 2.10 -2.69 -6.64
N SER A 182 2.33 -1.94 -7.72
CA SER A 182 3.49 -2.12 -8.60
C SER A 182 3.67 -3.57 -9.08
N LEU A 183 2.58 -4.31 -9.28
CA LEU A 183 2.48 -5.71 -9.72
C LEU A 183 2.99 -6.78 -8.72
N TYR A 184 3.86 -6.42 -7.78
CA TYR A 184 4.60 -7.40 -6.96
C TYR A 184 4.31 -7.30 -5.47
N ARG A 185 3.55 -6.31 -5.04
CA ARG A 185 3.20 -6.07 -3.64
C ARG A 185 1.70 -6.00 -3.49
N ALA A 186 1.22 -6.30 -2.30
CA ALA A 186 -0.21 -6.31 -2.04
C ALA A 186 -0.52 -5.83 -0.62
N ALA A 187 -1.51 -4.97 -0.49
CA ALA A 187 -2.27 -4.78 0.73
C ALA A 187 -3.27 -5.94 0.82
N GLY A 188 -2.78 -7.08 1.33
CA GLY A 188 -3.39 -8.40 1.10
C GLY A 188 -4.41 -8.83 2.15
N ARG A 189 -4.55 -8.11 3.27
CA ARG A 189 -5.39 -8.53 4.38
C ARG A 189 -6.73 -7.78 4.42
N CYS A 190 -7.67 -8.30 5.21
CA CYS A 190 -8.95 -7.68 5.57
C CYS A 190 -9.92 -7.40 4.42
N GLY A 191 -9.64 -7.87 3.19
CA GLY A 191 -10.59 -7.76 2.07
C GLY A 191 -10.81 -6.34 1.55
N LEU A 192 -9.85 -5.45 1.72
CA LEU A 192 -10.00 -4.04 1.34
C LEU A 192 -10.08 -3.82 -0.17
N GLY A 193 -9.63 -4.79 -0.98
CA GLY A 193 -9.87 -4.81 -2.41
C GLY A 193 -11.37 -4.91 -2.77
N ALA A 194 -12.15 -5.62 -1.97
CA ALA A 194 -13.60 -5.65 -2.15
C ALA A 194 -14.26 -4.30 -1.75
N VAL A 195 -13.75 -3.61 -0.73
CA VAL A 195 -14.21 -2.25 -0.39
C VAL A 195 -13.91 -1.28 -1.53
N MET A 196 -12.72 -1.35 -2.12
CA MET A 196 -12.36 -0.55 -3.29
C MET A 196 -13.27 -0.86 -4.49
N GLY A 197 -13.54 -2.14 -4.76
CA GLY A 197 -14.46 -2.58 -5.82
C GLY A 197 -15.91 -2.15 -5.58
N SER A 198 -16.39 -2.17 -4.32
CA SER A 198 -17.73 -1.71 -3.97
C SER A 198 -17.97 -0.24 -4.30
N LYS A 199 -16.88 0.56 -4.32
CA LYS A 199 -16.89 1.97 -4.71
C LYS A 199 -16.73 2.18 -6.22
N ARG A 200 -16.55 1.10 -7.00
CA ARG A 200 -16.18 1.12 -8.42
C ARG A 200 -14.88 1.90 -8.69
N LEU A 201 -13.97 1.90 -7.74
CA LEU A 201 -12.63 2.45 -7.88
C LEU A 201 -11.69 1.35 -8.37
N LYS A 202 -11.21 1.46 -9.60
CA LYS A 202 -10.33 0.47 -10.22
C LYS A 202 -8.89 0.64 -9.79
N ALA A 203 -8.42 1.90 -9.77
CA ALA A 203 -7.02 2.23 -9.47
C ALA A 203 -6.88 3.61 -8.82
N VAL A 204 -5.73 3.81 -8.16
CA VAL A 204 -5.22 5.13 -7.78
C VAL A 204 -3.81 5.25 -8.32
N VAL A 205 -3.60 6.19 -9.22
CA VAL A 205 -2.36 6.40 -9.96
C VAL A 205 -1.73 7.70 -9.51
N CYS A 206 -0.44 7.65 -9.20
CA CYS A 206 0.30 8.82 -8.74
C CYS A 206 1.55 9.06 -9.59
N ARG A 207 1.85 10.35 -9.79
CA ARG A 207 3.11 10.88 -10.25
C ARG A 207 3.45 12.10 -9.39
N GLY A 208 4.67 12.17 -8.87
CA GLY A 208 5.08 13.28 -8.02
C GLY A 208 6.54 13.64 -8.16
N SER A 209 6.82 14.93 -8.04
CA SER A 209 8.17 15.48 -8.08
C SER A 209 8.53 16.30 -6.84
N GLN A 210 7.62 16.40 -5.85
CA GLN A 210 7.84 17.22 -4.66
C GLN A 210 8.78 16.54 -3.66
N ASP A 211 9.60 17.36 -2.98
CA ASP A 211 10.51 16.90 -1.95
C ASP A 211 9.82 16.73 -0.59
N ILE A 212 10.26 15.74 0.17
CA ILE A 212 9.87 15.57 1.57
C ILE A 212 10.89 16.28 2.45
N VAL A 213 10.48 17.35 3.11
CA VAL A 213 11.37 18.15 3.94
C VAL A 213 11.67 17.44 5.26
N VAL A 214 12.96 17.27 5.55
CA VAL A 214 13.48 16.73 6.81
C VAL A 214 13.98 17.87 7.67
N GLU A 215 13.71 17.85 8.98
CA GLU A 215 14.04 18.96 9.90
C GLU A 215 15.55 19.20 10.01
N LYS A 216 16.34 18.12 10.09
CA LYS A 216 17.79 18.14 10.23
C LYS A 216 18.41 17.19 9.19
N PRO A 217 18.54 17.62 7.94
CA PRO A 217 18.92 16.72 6.85
C PRO A 217 20.30 16.07 7.05
N ASP A 218 21.29 16.80 7.53
CA ASP A 218 22.66 16.28 7.71
C ASP A 218 22.70 15.22 8.83
N GLU A 219 22.05 15.49 9.98
CA GLU A 219 21.95 14.51 11.06
C GLU A 219 21.16 13.27 10.59
N PHE A 220 20.08 13.48 9.85
CA PHE A 220 19.24 12.40 9.31
C PHE A 220 20.05 11.50 8.36
N LEU A 221 20.79 12.08 7.42
CA LEU A 221 21.62 11.32 6.47
C LEU A 221 22.75 10.58 7.18
N SER A 222 23.40 11.20 8.18
CA SER A 222 24.41 10.51 9.00
C SER A 222 23.86 9.27 9.71
N VAL A 223 22.63 9.35 10.25
CA VAL A 223 21.95 8.19 10.87
C VAL A 223 21.59 7.14 9.83
N VAL A 224 21.14 7.56 8.63
CA VAL A 224 20.84 6.65 7.52
C VAL A 224 22.08 5.88 7.09
N ASP A 225 23.23 6.54 6.92
CA ASP A 225 24.49 5.92 6.52
C ASP A 225 24.97 4.91 7.58
N GLU A 226 24.94 5.28 8.86
CA GLU A 226 25.27 4.38 9.96
C GLU A 226 24.37 3.13 9.98
N LEU A 227 23.06 3.31 9.74
CA LEU A 227 22.11 2.21 9.71
C LEU A 227 22.34 1.30 8.50
N ILE A 228 22.65 1.87 7.33
CA ILE A 228 22.96 1.09 6.12
C ILE A 228 24.19 0.22 6.35
N GLU A 229 25.27 0.74 6.96
CA GLU A 229 26.45 -0.06 7.27
C GLU A 229 26.12 -1.18 8.26
N LYS A 230 25.39 -0.90 9.34
CA LYS A 230 24.92 -1.94 10.27
C LYS A 230 24.05 -3.02 9.59
N MET A 231 23.22 -2.62 8.62
CA MET A 231 22.40 -3.57 7.86
C MET A 231 23.23 -4.44 6.92
N LYS A 232 24.28 -3.89 6.30
CA LYS A 232 25.21 -4.64 5.44
C LYS A 232 26.00 -5.68 6.22
N ASP A 233 26.46 -5.32 7.42
CA ASP A 233 27.25 -6.19 8.27
C ASP A 233 26.43 -7.33 8.92
N ASN A 234 25.12 -7.22 8.94
CA ASN A 234 24.26 -8.24 9.51
C ASN A 234 23.97 -9.35 8.48
N PRO A 235 24.25 -10.64 8.78
CA PRO A 235 24.10 -11.73 7.81
C PRO A 235 22.67 -11.94 7.30
N ILE A 236 21.67 -11.50 8.06
CA ILE A 236 20.27 -11.62 7.63
C ILE A 236 19.91 -10.48 6.69
N THR A 237 20.17 -9.23 7.07
CA THR A 237 19.78 -8.05 6.26
C THR A 237 20.73 -7.74 5.14
N GLY A 238 22.03 -8.04 5.31
CA GLY A 238 23.07 -7.78 4.30
C GLY A 238 23.22 -8.91 3.28
N GLU A 239 22.89 -10.16 3.64
CA GLU A 239 23.10 -11.31 2.77
C GLU A 239 21.81 -12.11 2.50
N ALA A 240 21.20 -12.71 3.52
CA ALA A 240 20.13 -13.69 3.35
C ALA A 240 18.85 -13.10 2.74
N LEU A 241 18.38 -11.94 3.24
CA LEU A 241 17.20 -11.26 2.70
C LEU A 241 17.41 -10.69 1.29
N PRO A 242 18.55 -10.04 0.94
CA PRO A 242 18.83 -9.65 -0.43
C PRO A 242 18.91 -10.84 -1.40
N MET A 243 19.38 -11.99 -0.92
CA MET A 243 19.59 -13.18 -1.74
C MET A 243 18.30 -13.97 -1.99
N TYR A 244 17.49 -14.16 -0.97
CA TYR A 244 16.33 -15.08 -0.98
C TYR A 244 14.99 -14.40 -0.71
N GLY A 245 14.97 -13.13 -0.31
CA GLY A 245 13.75 -12.50 0.19
C GLY A 245 13.24 -13.17 1.47
N THR A 246 11.94 -13.05 1.73
CA THR A 246 11.31 -13.68 2.91
C THR A 246 11.27 -15.20 2.86
N ASP A 247 11.48 -15.81 1.69
CA ASP A 247 11.51 -17.26 1.51
C ASP A 247 12.72 -17.94 2.18
N VAL A 248 13.72 -17.14 2.59
CA VAL A 248 14.81 -17.62 3.48
C VAL A 248 14.29 -18.28 4.76
N LEU A 249 13.10 -17.91 5.21
CA LEU A 249 12.49 -18.44 6.43
C LEU A 249 11.86 -19.85 6.24
N THR A 250 11.59 -20.28 5.01
CA THR A 250 10.85 -21.52 4.74
C THR A 250 11.50 -22.74 5.38
N ASN A 251 12.78 -22.99 5.12
CA ASN A 251 13.50 -24.12 5.68
C ASN A 251 13.68 -24.02 7.19
N ILE A 252 13.96 -22.81 7.70
CA ILE A 252 14.16 -22.56 9.13
C ILE A 252 12.88 -22.83 9.92
N ILE A 253 11.75 -22.29 9.45
CA ILE A 253 10.45 -22.44 10.10
C ILE A 253 9.98 -23.90 10.01
N ASN A 254 10.22 -24.56 8.87
CA ASN A 254 9.89 -25.98 8.72
C ASN A 254 10.68 -26.87 9.67
N ALA A 255 11.98 -26.62 9.81
CA ALA A 255 12.83 -27.37 10.75
C ALA A 255 12.40 -27.14 12.22
N ALA A 256 11.89 -25.95 12.53
CA ALA A 256 11.34 -25.65 13.86
C ALA A 256 9.92 -26.20 14.10
N GLY A 257 9.30 -26.87 13.13
CA GLY A 257 7.94 -27.38 13.25
C GLY A 257 6.84 -26.33 13.23
N GLY A 258 7.15 -25.12 12.73
CA GLY A 258 6.24 -23.97 12.70
C GLY A 258 5.70 -23.59 11.32
N LEU A 259 5.99 -24.37 10.26
CA LEU A 259 5.52 -24.08 8.92
C LEU A 259 4.03 -24.45 8.77
N PRO A 260 3.11 -23.48 8.59
CA PRO A 260 1.70 -23.78 8.41
C PRO A 260 1.48 -24.67 7.19
N THR A 261 1.05 -25.90 7.44
CA THR A 261 0.90 -26.95 6.43
C THR A 261 -0.50 -27.54 6.50
N PHE A 262 -1.09 -27.89 5.34
CA PHE A 262 -2.45 -28.41 5.24
C PHE A 262 -3.48 -27.57 6.02
N ASN A 263 -3.49 -26.25 5.74
CA ASN A 263 -4.40 -25.30 6.39
C ASN A 263 -4.26 -25.29 7.93
N PHE A 264 -3.03 -25.19 8.44
CA PHE A 264 -2.66 -25.18 9.86
C PHE A 264 -2.90 -26.51 10.61
N GLN A 265 -3.14 -27.62 9.91
CA GLN A 265 -3.29 -28.93 10.54
C GLN A 265 -1.93 -29.54 10.94
N GLN A 266 -0.86 -29.12 10.30
CA GLN A 266 0.52 -29.55 10.58
C GLN A 266 1.45 -28.34 10.58
N GLY A 267 2.58 -28.47 11.27
CA GLY A 267 3.63 -27.44 11.33
C GLY A 267 4.89 -27.80 10.52
N TRP A 268 4.88 -28.89 9.75
CA TRP A 268 6.02 -29.42 9.02
C TRP A 268 5.59 -30.10 7.72
N HIS A 269 6.41 -29.95 6.67
CA HIS A 269 6.21 -30.63 5.39
C HIS A 269 7.52 -31.21 4.87
N PRO A 270 7.56 -32.49 4.39
CA PRO A 270 8.79 -33.15 3.97
C PRO A 270 9.45 -32.50 2.75
N GLU A 271 8.66 -31.89 1.89
CA GLU A 271 9.14 -31.23 0.66
C GLU A 271 9.10 -29.69 0.73
N ALA A 272 9.05 -29.09 1.93
CA ALA A 272 9.03 -27.62 2.10
C ALA A 272 10.21 -26.92 1.39
N TRP A 273 11.36 -27.61 1.32
CA TRP A 273 12.55 -27.10 0.64
C TRP A 273 12.31 -26.72 -0.83
N ARG A 274 11.32 -27.31 -1.50
CA ARG A 274 10.96 -26.96 -2.90
C ARG A 274 10.37 -25.55 -3.04
N ASN A 275 9.85 -25.01 -1.97
CA ASN A 275 9.34 -23.64 -1.89
C ASN A 275 10.31 -22.69 -1.16
N SER A 276 11.52 -23.14 -0.85
CA SER A 276 12.51 -22.31 -0.17
C SER A 276 13.16 -21.28 -1.11
N GLY A 277 13.68 -20.20 -0.53
CA GLY A 277 14.42 -19.19 -1.26
C GLY A 277 15.66 -19.75 -1.95
N GLU A 278 16.33 -20.74 -1.35
CA GLU A 278 17.49 -21.43 -1.90
C GLU A 278 17.11 -22.20 -3.20
N HIS A 279 16.00 -22.95 -3.17
CA HIS A 279 15.54 -23.68 -4.34
C HIS A 279 15.05 -22.74 -5.44
N MET A 280 14.26 -21.72 -5.08
CA MET A 280 13.81 -20.69 -6.02
C MET A 280 15.02 -20.04 -6.74
N ARG A 281 16.05 -19.64 -5.99
CA ARG A 281 17.25 -19.03 -6.55
C ARG A 281 18.01 -19.96 -7.49
N ALA A 282 18.09 -21.24 -7.14
CA ALA A 282 18.80 -22.23 -7.96
C ALA A 282 18.07 -22.60 -9.26
N THR A 283 16.76 -22.34 -9.35
CA THR A 283 15.91 -22.88 -10.44
C THR A 283 15.23 -21.79 -11.27
N ILE A 284 14.46 -20.89 -10.66
CA ILE A 284 13.52 -20.03 -11.38
C ILE A 284 13.75 -18.53 -11.21
N LEU A 285 14.60 -18.09 -10.27
CA LEU A 285 14.82 -16.67 -10.01
C LEU A 285 15.57 -16.01 -11.16
N ILE A 286 14.94 -15.02 -11.79
CA ILE A 286 15.55 -14.22 -12.85
C ILE A 286 16.15 -12.92 -12.26
N LYS A 287 15.41 -12.23 -11.37
CA LYS A 287 15.80 -10.94 -10.83
C LYS A 287 15.11 -10.65 -9.50
N ASN A 288 15.88 -10.12 -8.55
CA ASN A 288 15.33 -9.56 -7.31
C ASN A 288 14.71 -8.18 -7.55
N ARG A 289 13.59 -7.91 -6.89
CA ARG A 289 12.94 -6.59 -6.88
C ARG A 289 12.64 -6.16 -5.45
N GLY A 290 13.30 -5.09 -5.00
CA GLY A 290 13.04 -4.42 -3.74
C GLY A 290 11.87 -3.44 -3.83
N CYS A 291 11.31 -3.07 -2.67
CA CYS A 291 10.50 -1.88 -2.53
C CYS A 291 11.37 -0.62 -2.57
N ARG A 292 10.75 0.56 -2.56
CA ARG A 292 11.49 1.82 -2.51
C ARG A 292 12.37 1.85 -1.24
N PHE A 293 13.64 2.15 -1.42
CA PHE A 293 14.67 2.20 -0.36
C PHE A 293 14.82 0.89 0.46
N CYS A 294 14.50 -0.26 -0.15
CA CYS A 294 14.67 -1.57 0.47
C CYS A 294 15.73 -2.41 -0.23
#